data_5b25abba9e4ca1e58da700c72af5fc3f
#
_entry.id   5b25abba9e4ca1e58da700c72af5fc3f
#
_cell.length_a   1.000
_cell.length_b   1.000
_cell.length_c   1.000
_cell.angle_alpha   90.00
_cell.angle_beta   90.00
_cell.angle_gamma   90.00
#
_symmetry.space_group_name_H-M   'P 1'
#
loop_
_entity.id
_entity.type
_entity.pdbx_description
1 polymer ?
#
loop_
_entity_poly.entity_id
_entity_poly.type
_entity_poly.pdbx_seq_one_letter_code
_entity_poly.pdbx_strand_id
1 'polypeptide(L)'
;MEPIEVKEAIRLDDGSDQGVVQDVVPVERMGYEYIDVLIKDNNTQAVLKYSCPNNLTQETKLGRLLANFIDLNVGSKIDLENVLEGQLVNFIVVNKPSKKDNTKVYANIVDDSVKPVKQEVV
;
A
#
# COMPACT_ATOMS: atom_id res chain seq x y z
N MET A 1 13.48 27.22 26.51
CA MET A 1 12.91 26.29 25.52
C MET A 1 11.41 26.52 25.46
N GLU A 2 10.88 26.71 24.26
CA GLU A 2 9.46 26.87 24.07
C GLU A 2 8.68 25.58 24.37
N PRO A 3 7.47 25.68 24.96
CA PRO A 3 6.65 24.50 25.15
C PRO A 3 6.32 23.80 23.83
N ILE A 4 6.31 22.47 23.86
CA ILE A 4 5.94 21.65 22.70
C ILE A 4 4.47 21.27 22.83
N GLU A 5 3.69 21.52 21.77
CA GLU A 5 2.29 21.16 21.72
C GLU A 5 2.12 19.64 21.62
N VAL A 6 1.27 19.08 22.48
CA VAL A 6 0.85 17.67 22.38
C VAL A 6 -0.17 17.59 21.24
N LYS A 7 0.15 16.80 20.24
CA LYS A 7 -0.72 16.59 19.09
C LYS A 7 -1.43 15.25 19.21
N GLU A 8 -2.65 15.20 18.69
CA GLU A 8 -3.36 13.95 18.56
C GLU A 8 -2.64 13.04 17.54
N ALA A 9 -2.50 11.75 17.86
CA ALA A 9 -1.90 10.80 16.94
C ALA A 9 -2.81 10.62 15.70
N ILE A 10 -2.19 10.61 14.51
CA ILE A 10 -2.94 10.33 13.28
C ILE A 10 -3.30 8.85 13.29
N ARG A 11 -4.61 8.57 13.23
CA ARG A 11 -5.14 7.21 13.15
C ARG A 11 -6.06 7.10 11.96
N LEU A 12 -5.94 5.97 11.24
CA LEU A 12 -6.88 5.60 10.20
C LEU A 12 -7.94 4.68 10.80
N ASP A 13 -9.20 5.01 10.57
CA ASP A 13 -10.30 4.14 10.93
C ASP A 13 -10.34 2.93 10.01
N ASP A 14 -10.89 1.81 10.52
CA ASP A 14 -11.16 0.65 9.67
C ASP A 14 -12.13 1.03 8.56
N GLY A 15 -11.89 0.52 7.36
CA GLY A 15 -12.77 0.73 6.22
C GLY A 15 -12.06 1.11 4.94
N SER A 16 -12.83 1.59 3.98
CA SER A 16 -12.33 1.96 2.65
C SER A 16 -11.76 3.36 2.64
N ASP A 17 -10.60 3.51 2.02
CA ASP A 17 -9.92 4.78 1.85
C ASP A 17 -9.42 4.94 0.41
N GLN A 18 -9.00 6.16 0.09
CA GLN A 18 -8.36 6.48 -1.18
C GLN A 18 -7.01 7.15 -0.93
N GLY A 19 -6.07 6.86 -1.80
CA GLY A 19 -4.73 7.45 -1.73
C GLY A 19 -4.02 7.39 -3.07
N VAL A 20 -2.82 7.95 -3.07
CA VAL A 20 -1.96 7.97 -4.26
C VAL A 20 -0.72 7.13 -3.98
N VAL A 21 -0.36 6.27 -4.93
CA VAL A 21 0.91 5.54 -4.86
C VAL A 21 2.05 6.54 -4.99
N GLN A 22 2.77 6.73 -3.89
CA GLN A 22 3.85 7.71 -3.79
C GLN A 22 5.18 7.16 -4.28
N ASP A 23 5.44 5.89 -3.98
CA ASP A 23 6.71 5.25 -4.31
C ASP A 23 6.57 3.74 -4.36
N VAL A 24 7.47 3.08 -5.08
CA VAL A 24 7.57 1.63 -5.17
C VAL A 24 9.04 1.27 -4.94
N VAL A 25 9.34 0.60 -3.83
CA VAL A 25 10.71 0.41 -3.37
C VAL A 25 11.02 -1.08 -3.21
N PRO A 26 12.05 -1.60 -3.90
CA PRO A 26 12.54 -2.93 -3.60
C PRO A 26 13.29 -2.93 -2.27
N VAL A 27 13.00 -3.87 -1.40
CA VAL A 27 13.63 -3.99 -0.09
C VAL A 27 13.97 -5.44 0.21
N GLU A 28 14.98 -5.64 1.06
CA GLU A 28 15.35 -6.95 1.57
C GLU A 28 15.15 -6.96 3.09
N ARG A 29 14.46 -8.01 3.58
CA ARG A 29 14.26 -8.23 5.02
C ARG A 29 14.52 -9.69 5.34
N MET A 30 15.42 -9.93 6.29
CA MET A 30 15.73 -11.29 6.78
C MET A 30 16.07 -12.28 5.66
N GLY A 31 16.78 -11.81 4.62
CA GLY A 31 17.18 -12.62 3.47
C GLY A 31 16.12 -12.80 2.39
N TYR A 32 14.94 -12.21 2.56
CA TYR A 32 13.86 -12.23 1.57
C TYR A 32 13.70 -10.89 0.88
N GLU A 33 13.40 -10.92 -0.40
CA GLU A 33 13.16 -9.73 -1.21
C GLU A 33 11.66 -9.39 -1.24
N TYR A 34 11.35 -8.11 -1.07
CA TYR A 34 9.99 -7.56 -1.12
C TYR A 34 9.94 -6.33 -2.01
N ILE A 35 8.75 -6.06 -2.51
CA ILE A 35 8.41 -4.78 -3.12
C ILE A 35 7.45 -4.07 -2.16
N ASP A 36 7.87 -2.92 -1.64
CA ASP A 36 7.03 -2.07 -0.81
C ASP A 36 6.37 -1.00 -1.66
N VAL A 37 5.05 -1.01 -1.71
CA VAL A 37 4.25 0.02 -2.36
C VAL A 37 3.81 1.00 -1.28
N LEU A 38 4.28 2.24 -1.38
CA LEU A 38 3.97 3.30 -0.42
C LEU A 38 2.79 4.11 -0.93
N ILE A 39 1.71 4.12 -0.16
CA ILE A 39 0.45 4.78 -0.52
C ILE A 39 0.18 5.90 0.48
N LYS A 40 0.03 7.12 -0.02
CA LYS A 40 -0.30 8.28 0.80
C LYS A 40 -1.81 8.44 0.84
N ASP A 41 -2.39 8.32 2.04
CA ASP A 41 -3.82 8.50 2.25
C ASP A 41 -4.25 9.93 1.97
N ASN A 42 -5.33 10.11 1.19
CA ASN A 42 -5.78 11.44 0.78
C ASN A 42 -6.33 12.28 1.93
N ASN A 43 -6.93 11.65 2.93
CA ASN A 43 -7.59 12.35 4.03
C ASN A 43 -6.61 12.71 5.15
N THR A 44 -5.78 11.76 5.57
CA THR A 44 -4.89 11.94 6.73
C THR A 44 -3.47 12.32 6.35
N GLN A 45 -3.10 12.17 5.08
CA GLN A 45 -1.72 12.33 4.56
C GLN A 45 -0.74 11.29 5.14
N ALA A 46 -1.23 10.29 5.85
CA ALA A 46 -0.41 9.19 6.34
C ALA A 46 0.08 8.33 5.17
N VAL A 47 1.32 7.85 5.26
CA VAL A 47 1.88 6.94 4.26
C VAL A 47 1.76 5.51 4.79
N LEU A 48 1.05 4.69 4.04
CA LEU A 48 0.85 3.27 4.33
C LEU A 48 1.71 2.42 3.41
N LYS A 49 2.16 1.29 3.92
CA LYS A 49 3.01 0.37 3.18
C LYS A 49 2.24 -0.90 2.84
N TYR A 50 2.19 -1.22 1.55
CA TYR A 50 1.67 -2.50 1.06
C TYR A 50 2.85 -3.32 0.55
N SER A 51 3.28 -4.32 1.32
CA SER A 51 4.44 -5.16 0.99
C SER A 51 4.02 -6.41 0.25
N CYS A 52 4.67 -6.67 -0.88
CA CYS A 52 4.51 -7.89 -1.65
C CYS A 52 5.85 -8.62 -1.76
N PRO A 53 5.90 -9.94 -1.59
CA PRO A 53 7.12 -10.68 -1.94
C PRO A 53 7.52 -10.40 -3.39
N ASN A 54 8.81 -10.23 -3.65
CA ASN A 54 9.34 -9.94 -4.99
C ASN A 54 9.35 -11.22 -5.84
N ASN A 55 8.17 -11.67 -6.19
CA ASN A 55 7.94 -12.82 -7.06
C ASN A 55 6.72 -12.50 -7.92
N LEU A 56 6.93 -12.34 -9.21
CA LEU A 56 5.88 -11.92 -10.13
C LEU A 56 5.38 -13.10 -10.97
N THR A 57 4.25 -13.62 -10.58
CA THR A 57 3.42 -14.54 -11.38
C THR A 57 1.98 -14.03 -11.36
N GLN A 58 1.12 -14.60 -12.18
CA GLN A 58 -0.29 -14.24 -12.20
C GLN A 58 -1.02 -14.57 -10.88
N GLU A 59 -0.45 -15.46 -10.06
CA GLU A 59 -1.06 -15.95 -8.82
C GLU A 59 -0.49 -15.34 -7.54
N THR A 60 0.67 -14.67 -7.61
CA THR A 60 1.31 -14.07 -6.44
C THR A 60 0.58 -12.79 -6.00
N LYS A 61 0.83 -12.37 -4.75
CA LYS A 61 0.29 -11.12 -4.23
C LYS A 61 0.65 -9.93 -5.13
N LEU A 62 1.92 -9.85 -5.57
CA LEU A 62 2.36 -8.81 -6.50
C LEU A 62 1.64 -8.91 -7.85
N GLY A 63 1.50 -10.12 -8.39
CA GLY A 63 0.78 -10.34 -9.65
C GLY A 63 -0.69 -9.97 -9.56
N ARG A 64 -1.36 -10.30 -8.47
CA ARG A 64 -2.77 -9.93 -8.27
C ARG A 64 -2.94 -8.42 -8.14
N LEU A 65 -1.99 -7.73 -7.49
CA LEU A 65 -1.99 -6.27 -7.44
C LEU A 65 -1.87 -5.67 -8.85
N LEU A 66 -0.86 -6.09 -9.61
CA LEU A 66 -0.60 -5.55 -10.95
C LEU A 66 -1.73 -5.85 -11.93
N ALA A 67 -2.40 -6.99 -11.80
CA ALA A 67 -3.50 -7.37 -12.67
C ALA A 67 -4.69 -6.40 -12.59
N ASN A 68 -4.78 -5.61 -11.52
CA ASN A 68 -5.80 -4.57 -11.41
C ASN A 68 -5.50 -3.35 -12.31
N PHE A 69 -4.26 -3.22 -12.78
CA PHE A 69 -3.79 -2.05 -13.57
C PHE A 69 -3.46 -2.40 -15.00
N ILE A 70 -2.90 -3.58 -15.24
CA ILE A 70 -2.43 -4.02 -16.57
C ILE A 70 -2.71 -5.50 -16.78
N ASP A 71 -2.65 -5.93 -18.04
CA ASP A 71 -2.66 -7.36 -18.39
C ASP A 71 -1.28 -7.96 -18.14
N LEU A 72 -1.23 -9.09 -17.43
CA LEU A 72 0.01 -9.81 -17.15
C LEU A 72 0.18 -10.96 -18.14
N ASN A 73 1.13 -10.81 -19.06
CA ASN A 73 1.48 -11.83 -20.04
C ASN A 73 2.80 -12.48 -19.64
N VAL A 74 2.85 -13.79 -19.62
CA VAL A 74 4.08 -14.55 -19.33
C VAL A 74 5.18 -14.15 -20.31
N GLY A 75 6.38 -13.86 -19.79
CA GLY A 75 7.52 -13.41 -20.56
C GLY A 75 7.65 -11.90 -20.72
N SER A 76 6.61 -11.14 -20.38
CA SER A 76 6.68 -9.67 -20.36
C SER A 76 7.53 -9.17 -19.21
N LYS A 77 8.24 -8.06 -19.44
CA LYS A 77 8.97 -7.35 -18.39
C LYS A 77 8.16 -6.14 -17.96
N ILE A 78 7.94 -5.99 -16.67
CA ILE A 78 7.09 -4.95 -16.11
C ILE A 78 7.95 -3.94 -15.35
N ASP A 79 7.81 -2.67 -15.67
CA ASP A 79 8.36 -1.56 -14.91
C ASP A 79 7.34 -1.15 -13.83
N LEU A 80 7.57 -1.61 -12.60
CA LEU A 80 6.64 -1.40 -11.48
C LEU A 80 6.42 0.07 -11.17
N GLU A 81 7.47 0.88 -11.21
CA GLU A 81 7.36 2.31 -10.95
C GLU A 81 6.46 2.98 -11.98
N ASN A 82 6.65 2.65 -13.24
CA ASN A 82 5.86 3.22 -14.32
C ASN A 82 4.38 2.82 -14.27
N VAL A 83 4.09 1.61 -13.81
CA VAL A 83 2.71 1.11 -13.69
C VAL A 83 2.00 1.70 -12.48
N LEU A 84 2.66 1.79 -11.34
CA LEU A 84 2.04 2.06 -10.04
C LEU A 84 2.21 3.49 -9.55
N GLU A 85 3.36 4.13 -9.73
CA GLU A 85 3.60 5.47 -9.20
C GLU A 85 2.61 6.50 -9.76
N GLY A 86 2.07 7.31 -8.86
CA GLY A 86 1.11 8.34 -9.22
C GLY A 86 -0.32 7.85 -9.39
N GLN A 87 -0.56 6.53 -9.30
CA GLN A 87 -1.91 5.98 -9.43
C GLN A 87 -2.78 6.32 -8.22
N LEU A 88 -3.98 6.78 -8.48
CA LEU A 88 -5.02 6.95 -7.47
C LEU A 88 -5.67 5.59 -7.22
N VAL A 89 -5.65 5.14 -5.97
CA VAL A 89 -6.11 3.80 -5.60
C VAL A 89 -7.14 3.85 -4.47
N ASN A 90 -8.03 2.88 -4.48
CA ASN A 90 -8.87 2.52 -3.35
C ASN A 90 -8.20 1.38 -2.59
N PHE A 91 -8.33 1.38 -1.27
CA PHE A 91 -7.80 0.30 -0.44
C PHE A 91 -8.63 0.18 0.84
N ILE A 92 -8.52 -0.98 1.50
CA ILE A 92 -9.21 -1.25 2.76
C ILE A 92 -8.17 -1.31 3.87
N VAL A 93 -8.44 -0.58 4.96
CA VAL A 93 -7.58 -0.52 6.15
C VAL A 93 -8.22 -1.31 7.28
N VAL A 94 -7.41 -2.12 7.95
CA VAL A 94 -7.77 -2.79 9.19
C VAL A 94 -6.70 -2.49 10.22
N ASN A 95 -7.10 -2.04 11.40
CA ASN A 95 -6.20 -1.80 12.51
C ASN A 95 -5.98 -3.10 13.28
N LYS A 96 -4.73 -3.47 13.48
CA LYS A 96 -4.34 -4.68 14.21
C LYS A 96 -3.44 -4.33 15.38
N PRO A 97 -3.62 -4.97 16.56
CA PRO A 97 -2.71 -4.78 17.67
C PRO A 97 -1.33 -5.35 17.34
N SER A 98 -0.28 -4.70 17.86
CA SER A 98 1.07 -5.21 17.74
C SER A 98 1.21 -6.53 18.52
N LYS A 99 1.93 -7.50 17.94
CA LYS A 99 2.25 -8.76 18.63
C LYS A 99 3.17 -8.56 19.83
N LYS A 100 3.96 -7.49 19.83
CA LYS A 100 4.93 -7.19 20.90
C LYS A 100 4.33 -6.33 22.01
N ASP A 101 3.35 -5.50 21.69
CA ASP A 101 2.73 -4.56 22.61
C ASP A 101 1.26 -4.38 22.25
N ASN A 102 0.37 -5.00 23.01
CA ASN A 102 -1.06 -4.97 22.77
C ASN A 102 -1.69 -3.57 22.91
N THR A 103 -0.93 -2.59 23.45
CA THR A 103 -1.40 -1.20 23.54
C THR A 103 -1.19 -0.41 22.26
N LYS A 104 -0.35 -0.91 21.35
CA LYS A 104 -0.07 -0.28 20.07
C LYS A 104 -0.89 -0.93 18.96
N VAL A 105 -1.53 -0.09 18.15
CA VAL A 105 -2.36 -0.51 17.03
C VAL A 105 -1.73 0.04 15.74
N TYR A 106 -1.57 -0.83 14.75
CA TYR A 106 -1.04 -0.46 13.44
C TYR A 106 -2.12 -0.62 12.38
N ALA A 107 -2.19 0.38 11.49
CA ALA A 107 -3.04 0.31 10.32
C ALA A 107 -2.39 -0.59 9.26
N ASN A 108 -3.14 -1.57 8.77
CA ASN A 108 -2.70 -2.47 7.71
C ASN A 108 -3.66 -2.41 6.54
N ILE A 109 -3.11 -2.47 5.33
CA ILE A 109 -3.89 -2.59 4.11
C ILE A 109 -4.25 -4.06 3.93
N VAL A 110 -5.53 -4.34 3.72
CA VAL A 110 -6.03 -5.70 3.49
C VAL A 110 -5.50 -6.22 2.15
N ASP A 111 -5.01 -7.46 2.13
CA ASP A 111 -4.54 -8.10 0.91
C ASP A 111 -5.62 -8.10 -0.17
N ASP A 112 -5.20 -7.87 -1.41
CA ASP A 112 -6.04 -7.80 -2.60
C ASP A 112 -7.06 -6.64 -2.61
N SER A 113 -6.98 -5.71 -1.66
CA SER A 113 -7.89 -4.56 -1.61
C SER A 113 -7.44 -3.35 -2.43
N VAL A 114 -6.17 -3.27 -2.81
CA VAL A 114 -5.62 -2.14 -3.56
C VAL A 114 -6.06 -2.21 -5.02
N LYS A 115 -6.88 -1.27 -5.45
CA LYS A 115 -7.46 -1.23 -6.81
C LYS A 115 -7.42 0.20 -7.36
N PRO A 116 -7.26 0.36 -8.68
CA PRO A 116 -7.34 1.70 -9.26
C PRO A 116 -8.73 2.31 -9.07
N VAL A 117 -8.77 3.61 -8.82
CA VAL A 117 -10.03 4.34 -8.80
C VAL A 117 -10.54 4.43 -10.23
N LYS A 118 -11.75 3.94 -10.44
CA LYS A 118 -12.40 4.06 -11.76
C LYS A 118 -12.81 5.50 -11.98
N GLN A 119 -12.28 6.10 -13.04
CA GLN A 119 -12.78 7.38 -13.52
C GLN A 119 -14.07 7.13 -14.30
N GLU A 120 -15.16 7.73 -13.84
CA GLU A 120 -16.36 7.74 -14.64
C GLU A 120 -16.12 8.65 -15.84
N VAL A 121 -16.19 8.05 -17.02
CA VAL A 121 -16.23 8.82 -18.28
C VAL A 121 -17.68 9.24 -18.49
N VAL A 122 -17.89 10.51 -18.29
CA VAL A 122 -19.20 11.11 -18.53
C VAL A 122 -19.33 11.44 -20.02
#